data_7f18e008299ea30870ea68733166469d
#
_entry.id   7f18e008299ea30870ea68733166469d
#
_cell.length_a   1.000
_cell.length_b   1.000
_cell.length_c   1.000
_cell.angle_alpha   90.00
_cell.angle_beta   90.00
_cell.angle_gamma   90.00
#
_symmetry.space_group_name_H-M   'P 1'
#
loop_
_entity.id
_entity.type
_entity.pdbx_description
1 polymer ?
#
loop_
_entity_poly.entity_id
_entity_poly.type
_entity_poly.pdbx_seq_one_letter_code
_entity_poly.pdbx_strand_id
1 'polypeptide(L)'
;MKRARPPRRRGGTPEDAEAVFAALAHASRRQILLVLRFRGGEMTAGDIAGRFACSWPTTTRHLRVLEEAGLVRVEKRGRERVYRLDRKRLAGVTGAWLRWFQR
;
A
#
# COMPACT_ATOMS: atom_id res chain seq x y z
N MET A 1 -1.45 -15.52 -29.08
CA MET A 1 -0.44 -16.09 -28.23
C MET A 1 -0.25 -15.24 -26.95
N LYS A 2 -0.17 -15.91 -25.85
CA LYS A 2 -0.05 -15.22 -24.59
C LYS A 2 1.41 -15.00 -24.25
N ARG A 3 1.78 -13.78 -23.95
CA ARG A 3 3.13 -13.49 -23.53
C ARG A 3 3.31 -13.68 -22.05
N ALA A 4 4.47 -14.12 -21.65
CA ALA A 4 4.80 -14.18 -20.25
C ALA A 4 4.77 -12.78 -19.66
N ARG A 5 4.28 -12.69 -18.44
CA ARG A 5 4.26 -11.42 -17.75
C ARG A 5 5.71 -11.02 -17.45
N PRO A 6 6.11 -9.80 -17.79
CA PRO A 6 7.46 -9.38 -17.45
C PRO A 6 7.65 -9.29 -15.95
N PRO A 7 8.88 -9.46 -15.46
CA PRO A 7 9.14 -9.31 -14.06
C PRO A 7 8.73 -7.93 -13.58
N ARG A 8 8.26 -7.87 -12.34
CA ARG A 8 7.82 -6.63 -11.78
C ARG A 8 9.02 -5.70 -11.59
N ARG A 9 8.89 -4.48 -12.05
CA ARG A 9 9.95 -3.50 -11.95
C ARG A 9 9.49 -2.35 -11.06
N ARG A 10 10.45 -1.49 -10.71
CA ARG A 10 10.10 -0.24 -10.09
C ARG A 10 9.18 0.51 -11.05
N GLY A 11 8.05 0.96 -10.58
CA GLY A 11 7.04 1.60 -11.40
C GLY A 11 5.96 0.65 -11.90
N GLY A 12 6.27 -0.63 -12.02
CA GLY A 12 5.29 -1.65 -12.35
C GLY A 12 4.65 -1.51 -13.72
N THR A 13 3.49 -2.13 -13.88
CA THR A 13 2.71 -2.09 -15.10
C THR A 13 1.67 -0.98 -15.02
N PRO A 14 0.99 -0.65 -16.14
CA PRO A 14 -0.14 0.31 -16.05
C PRO A 14 -1.21 -0.13 -15.08
N GLU A 15 -1.48 -1.44 -14.99
CA GLU A 15 -2.46 -1.95 -14.03
C GLU A 15 -1.99 -1.74 -12.61
N ASP A 16 -0.69 -1.91 -12.36
CA ASP A 16 -0.13 -1.65 -11.04
C ASP A 16 -0.28 -0.18 -10.67
N ALA A 17 -0.01 0.71 -11.62
CA ALA A 17 -0.14 2.15 -11.38
C ALA A 17 -1.59 2.50 -11.06
N GLU A 18 -2.53 1.93 -11.81
CA GLU A 18 -3.94 2.19 -11.58
C GLU A 18 -4.36 1.77 -10.18
N ALA A 19 -3.93 0.57 -9.75
CA ALA A 19 -4.26 0.07 -8.42
C ALA A 19 -3.66 0.95 -7.33
N VAL A 20 -2.42 1.40 -7.51
CA VAL A 20 -1.76 2.23 -6.52
C VAL A 20 -2.45 3.59 -6.41
N PHE A 21 -2.75 4.24 -7.54
CA PHE A 21 -3.40 5.54 -7.50
C PHE A 21 -4.82 5.45 -6.96
N ALA A 22 -5.54 4.37 -7.27
CA ALA A 22 -6.86 4.16 -6.71
C ALA A 22 -6.79 4.02 -5.20
N ALA A 23 -5.80 3.28 -4.70
CA ALA A 23 -5.61 3.13 -3.26
C ALA A 23 -5.28 4.48 -2.61
N LEU A 24 -4.47 5.29 -3.27
CA LEU A 24 -4.06 6.60 -2.74
C LEU A 24 -5.14 7.66 -2.85
N ALA A 25 -6.21 7.42 -3.59
CA ALA A 25 -7.27 8.40 -3.77
C ALA A 25 -8.06 8.65 -2.49
N HIS A 26 -7.93 7.78 -1.50
CA HIS A 26 -8.69 7.88 -0.26
C HIS A 26 -7.79 8.42 0.86
N ALA A 27 -8.24 9.49 1.52
CA ALA A 27 -7.42 10.14 2.55
C ALA A 27 -7.06 9.20 3.69
N SER A 28 -8.01 8.36 4.12
CA SER A 28 -7.73 7.43 5.22
C SER A 28 -6.61 6.45 4.88
N ARG A 29 -6.56 6.01 3.64
CA ARG A 29 -5.51 5.09 3.21
C ARG A 29 -4.15 5.77 3.16
N ARG A 30 -4.12 7.04 2.72
CA ARG A 30 -2.87 7.81 2.76
C ARG A 30 -2.38 7.97 4.19
N GLN A 31 -3.31 8.23 5.12
CA GLN A 31 -2.95 8.35 6.52
C GLN A 31 -2.38 7.04 7.09
N ILE A 32 -2.96 5.91 6.73
CA ILE A 32 -2.42 4.63 7.18
C ILE A 32 -0.97 4.47 6.71
N LEU A 33 -0.70 4.79 5.45
CA LEU A 33 0.65 4.66 4.93
C LEU A 33 1.63 5.59 5.66
N LEU A 34 1.21 6.81 5.95
CA LEU A 34 2.06 7.75 6.67
C LEU A 34 2.34 7.28 8.10
N VAL A 35 1.32 6.78 8.78
CA VAL A 35 1.51 6.27 10.14
C VAL A 35 2.47 5.08 10.13
N LEU A 36 2.30 4.17 9.17
CA LEU A 36 3.23 3.06 9.02
C LEU A 36 4.65 3.56 8.82
N ARG A 37 4.83 4.55 7.96
CA ARG A 37 6.16 5.10 7.68
C ARG A 37 6.82 5.66 8.95
N PHE A 38 6.06 6.39 9.73
CA PHE A 38 6.62 7.05 10.91
C PHE A 38 6.72 6.15 12.13
N ARG A 39 6.13 4.95 12.06
CA ARG A 39 6.19 3.99 13.16
C ARG A 39 7.14 2.83 12.86
N GLY A 40 8.10 3.06 11.98
CA GLY A 40 9.12 2.05 11.70
C GLY A 40 8.81 1.13 10.54
N GLY A 41 7.73 1.36 9.82
CA GLY A 41 7.42 0.62 8.61
C GLY A 41 6.50 -0.57 8.81
N GLU A 42 6.15 -0.93 10.04
CA GLU A 42 5.23 -2.04 10.27
C GLU A 42 4.43 -1.80 11.54
N MET A 43 3.19 -2.31 11.54
CA MET A 43 2.29 -2.23 12.68
C MET A 43 1.33 -3.41 12.63
N THR A 44 0.84 -3.80 13.81
CA THR A 44 -0.23 -4.80 13.84
C THR A 44 -1.55 -4.18 13.40
N ALA A 45 -2.49 -5.03 12.99
CA ALA A 45 -3.83 -4.56 12.63
C ALA A 45 -4.48 -3.82 13.78
N GLY A 46 -4.30 -4.32 15.00
CA GLY A 46 -4.86 -3.67 16.19
C GLY A 46 -4.28 -2.29 16.42
N ASP A 47 -2.96 -2.14 16.26
CA ASP A 47 -2.33 -0.84 16.42
C ASP A 47 -2.83 0.16 15.37
N ILE A 48 -3.01 -0.30 14.14
CA ILE A 48 -3.53 0.57 13.10
C ILE A 48 -4.95 0.99 13.43
N ALA A 49 -5.80 0.04 13.78
CA ALA A 49 -7.20 0.33 14.09
C ALA A 49 -7.33 1.29 15.27
N GLY A 50 -6.43 1.18 16.26
CA GLY A 50 -6.48 2.03 17.43
C GLY A 50 -6.10 3.47 17.17
N ARG A 51 -5.55 3.77 16.00
CA ARG A 51 -5.10 5.14 15.69
C ARG A 51 -6.08 5.91 14.83
N PHE A 52 -7.13 5.27 14.38
CA PHE A 52 -8.07 5.91 13.47
C PHE A 52 -9.47 5.84 14.05
N ALA A 53 -10.28 6.84 13.73
CA ALA A 53 -11.65 6.91 14.20
C ALA A 53 -12.59 6.01 13.37
N CYS A 54 -12.03 5.17 12.51
CA CYS A 54 -12.83 4.27 11.69
C CYS A 54 -13.19 3.01 12.46
N SER A 55 -14.30 2.40 12.09
CA SER A 55 -14.68 1.10 12.63
C SER A 55 -13.70 0.04 12.15
N TRP A 56 -13.69 -1.10 12.85
CA TRP A 56 -12.87 -2.25 12.45
C TRP A 56 -13.16 -2.69 11.01
N PRO A 57 -14.43 -2.86 10.60
CA PRO A 57 -14.69 -3.26 9.21
C PRO A 57 -14.18 -2.25 8.19
N THR A 58 -14.28 -0.97 8.48
CA THR A 58 -13.80 0.07 7.57
C THR A 58 -12.28 0.04 7.49
N THR A 59 -11.60 -0.09 8.64
CA THR A 59 -10.14 -0.19 8.67
C THR A 59 -9.67 -1.42 7.89
N THR A 60 -10.33 -2.55 8.11
CA THR A 60 -9.99 -3.78 7.40
C THR A 60 -10.14 -3.63 5.90
N ARG A 61 -11.19 -2.94 5.46
CA ARG A 61 -11.40 -2.70 4.04
C ARG A 61 -10.28 -1.84 3.44
N HIS A 62 -9.87 -0.80 4.15
CA HIS A 62 -8.76 0.04 3.69
C HIS A 62 -7.47 -0.75 3.61
N LEU A 63 -7.21 -1.59 4.61
CA LEU A 63 -5.99 -2.40 4.62
C LEU A 63 -5.99 -3.41 3.47
N ARG A 64 -7.16 -3.96 3.14
CA ARG A 64 -7.27 -4.89 2.01
C ARG A 64 -6.96 -4.18 0.69
N VAL A 65 -7.48 -2.98 0.50
CA VAL A 65 -7.20 -2.22 -0.71
C VAL A 65 -5.71 -1.94 -0.83
N LEU A 66 -5.07 -1.54 0.27
CA LEU A 66 -3.63 -1.28 0.27
C LEU A 66 -2.83 -2.54 -0.01
N GLU A 67 -3.26 -3.67 0.52
CA GLU A 67 -2.59 -4.94 0.28
C GLU A 67 -2.71 -5.36 -1.18
N GLU A 68 -3.92 -5.23 -1.75
CA GLU A 68 -4.14 -5.61 -3.15
C GLU A 68 -3.37 -4.72 -4.10
N ALA A 69 -3.14 -3.48 -3.72
CA ALA A 69 -2.31 -2.56 -4.51
C ALA A 69 -0.82 -2.82 -4.32
N GLY A 70 -0.45 -3.70 -3.39
CA GLY A 70 0.94 -4.02 -3.13
C GLY A 70 1.68 -2.98 -2.30
N LEU A 71 0.94 -2.05 -1.69
CA LEU A 71 1.55 -0.99 -0.89
C LEU A 71 1.85 -1.44 0.53
N VAL A 72 1.19 -2.48 0.99
CA VAL A 72 1.53 -3.13 2.25
C VAL A 72 1.57 -4.63 2.04
N ARG A 73 2.41 -5.29 2.81
CA ARG A 73 2.49 -6.75 2.87
C ARG A 73 1.99 -7.20 4.21
N VAL A 74 1.25 -8.29 4.23
CA VAL A 74 0.67 -8.81 5.45
C VAL A 74 1.39 -10.07 5.85
N GLU A 75 1.78 -10.13 7.10
CA GLU A 75 2.45 -11.30 7.65
C GLU A 75 1.73 -11.68 8.93
N LYS A 76 1.41 -12.96 9.08
CA LYS A 76 0.78 -13.43 10.30
C LYS A 76 1.86 -13.82 11.29
N ARG A 77 1.81 -13.22 12.49
CA ARG A 77 2.73 -13.54 13.58
C ARG A 77 1.91 -13.95 14.79
N GLY A 78 1.87 -15.25 15.06
CA GLY A 78 1.00 -15.76 16.09
C GLY A 78 -0.45 -15.48 15.76
N ARG A 79 -1.13 -14.75 16.62
CA ARG A 79 -2.54 -14.40 16.41
C ARG A 79 -2.71 -13.05 15.73
N GLU A 80 -1.62 -12.36 15.46
CA GLU A 80 -1.68 -11.00 14.94
C GLU A 80 -1.33 -10.97 13.47
N ARG A 81 -1.94 -10.02 12.77
CA ARG A 81 -1.53 -9.67 11.42
C ARG A 81 -0.68 -8.42 11.51
N VAL A 82 0.51 -8.51 10.90
CA VAL A 82 1.44 -7.39 10.87
C VAL A 82 1.45 -6.86 9.44
N TYR A 83 1.22 -5.57 9.32
CA TYR A 83 1.21 -4.88 8.02
C TYR A 83 2.50 -4.13 7.86
N ARG A 84 3.22 -4.43 6.79
CA ARG A 84 4.52 -3.82 6.51
C ARG A 84 4.41 -2.97 5.26
N LEU A 85 4.87 -1.72 5.37
CA LEU A 85 4.85 -0.78 4.25
C LEU A 85 5.87 -1.19 3.19
N ASP A 86 5.45 -1.23 1.93
CA ASP A 86 6.37 -1.45 0.81
C ASP A 86 6.71 -0.08 0.21
N ARG A 87 7.73 0.55 0.77
CA ARG A 87 8.15 1.89 0.35
C ARG A 87 8.66 1.92 -1.08
N LYS A 88 9.37 0.86 -1.48
CA LYS A 88 9.94 0.81 -2.82
C LYS A 88 8.86 0.79 -3.88
N ARG A 89 7.81 0.01 -3.64
CA ARG A 89 6.72 -0.03 -4.59
C ARG A 89 5.98 1.30 -4.66
N LEU A 90 5.68 1.88 -3.50
CA LEU A 90 4.99 3.16 -3.46
C LEU A 90 5.79 4.23 -4.20
N ALA A 91 7.06 4.38 -3.84
CA ALA A 91 7.91 5.40 -4.46
C ALA A 91 8.17 5.08 -5.92
N GLY A 92 8.33 3.80 -6.26
CA GLY A 92 8.62 3.40 -7.63
C GLY A 92 7.47 3.69 -8.58
N VAL A 93 6.24 3.31 -8.19
CA VAL A 93 5.08 3.53 -9.05
C VAL A 93 4.77 5.01 -9.19
N THR A 94 4.68 5.72 -8.06
CA THR A 94 4.36 7.15 -8.11
C THR A 94 5.48 7.95 -8.75
N GLY A 95 6.73 7.60 -8.46
CA GLY A 95 7.88 8.30 -9.04
C GLY A 95 7.99 8.11 -10.54
N ALA A 96 7.65 6.93 -11.04
CA ALA A 96 7.67 6.68 -12.48
C ALA A 96 6.71 7.62 -13.20
N TRP A 97 5.53 7.84 -12.62
CA TRP A 97 4.55 8.75 -13.19
C TRP A 97 4.98 10.20 -13.04
N LEU A 98 5.49 10.57 -11.86
CA LEU A 98 5.90 11.95 -11.58
C LEU A 98 7.02 12.44 -12.48
N ARG A 99 7.87 11.53 -12.93
CA ARG A 99 9.00 11.91 -13.78
C ARG A 99 8.56 12.60 -15.07
N TRP A 100 7.37 12.30 -15.56
CA TRP A 100 6.86 12.96 -16.76
C TRP A 100 6.64 14.45 -16.58
N PHE A 101 6.55 14.90 -15.33
CA PHE A 101 6.20 16.30 -15.00
C PHE A 101 7.36 17.05 -14.36
N GLN A 102 8.51 16.45 -14.28
CA GLN A 102 9.66 17.03 -13.58
C GLN A 102 10.68 17.61 -14.54
N ARG A 103 10.36 17.67 -15.81
CA ARG A 103 11.22 18.27 -16.80
C ARG A 103 10.67 19.58 -17.27
#